data_6a0c5cb3cb96364d8e1b5bb664e5d143
#
_entry.id   6a0c5cb3cb96364d8e1b5bb664e5d143
#
_cell.length_a   1.000
_cell.length_b   1.000
_cell.length_c   1.000
_cell.angle_alpha   90.00
_cell.angle_beta   90.00
_cell.angle_gamma   90.00
#
_symmetry.space_group_name_H-M   'P 1'
#
loop_
_entity.id
_entity.type
_entity.pdbx_description
1 polymer ?
#
loop_
_entity_poly.entity_id
_entity_poly.type
_entity_poly.pdbx_seq_one_letter_code
_entity_poly.pdbx_strand_id
1 'polypeptide(L)'
;MLLGGGLAVAERLWQQPVRRWFMVLMMIPIFLPPVVVTTSFIATFGTQGIFPLKILYSPVAVVLAYCYYNIPLAYLLLRSAVSRISPATEAAAQLLGANRWQRLTTVLLPQLWIPLLGTAGLIFLYSFTSFILPLQLGSIHGYTLEVWLYQRIYLYHTYGIAMIAALIQLSIIGSVLFIIGRFLRAIMISTVTPEQFGRTQFSFKLISVVYASLIMLPLIGFVVKILSHSTSDDVMTLLNSHFISSLLRTVLVTMLVIFLTTSLVFIGRFGTKGALLLLALSPVTVSFVWYQWFGQGYVSLIGALLMTTLPISMILIQHARQQYAKFFLDTARLLGASWWQRILLEVQLLQPTMRQIVVFGGILVIGDATISSALTPTAQPLAMPYATQLIGSYRFGVGSLALLAILLLIILLSTFSYARRP
;
A
#
# COMPACT_ATOMS: atom_id res chain seq x y z
N MET A 1 -12.73 -6.27 -5.23
CA MET A 1 -13.02 -5.41 -6.39
C MET A 1 -14.51 -5.08 -6.52
N LEU A 2 -15.43 -6.05 -6.56
CA LEU A 2 -16.88 -5.81 -6.74
C LEU A 2 -17.46 -4.84 -5.69
N LEU A 3 -17.13 -5.01 -4.42
CA LEU A 3 -17.65 -4.14 -3.35
C LEU A 3 -17.14 -2.69 -3.47
N GLY A 4 -15.83 -2.49 -3.63
CA GLY A 4 -15.27 -1.14 -3.77
C GLY A 4 -15.69 -0.45 -5.08
N GLY A 5 -15.66 -1.19 -6.19
CA GLY A 5 -16.11 -0.68 -7.49
C GLY A 5 -17.62 -0.42 -7.52
N GLY A 6 -18.40 -1.32 -6.92
CA GLY A 6 -19.85 -1.13 -6.77
C GLY A 6 -20.19 0.14 -6.00
N LEU A 7 -19.44 0.46 -4.93
CA LEU A 7 -19.61 1.70 -4.19
C LEU A 7 -19.31 2.94 -5.05
N ALA A 8 -18.22 2.91 -5.84
CA ALA A 8 -17.85 4.02 -6.72
C ALA A 8 -18.89 4.27 -7.83
N VAL A 9 -19.42 3.18 -8.41
CA VAL A 9 -20.49 3.25 -9.42
C VAL A 9 -21.81 3.70 -8.78
N ALA A 10 -22.12 3.21 -7.58
CA ALA A 10 -23.29 3.62 -6.84
C ALA A 10 -23.27 5.13 -6.53
N GLU A 11 -22.15 5.67 -6.06
CA GLU A 11 -21.95 7.12 -5.86
C GLU A 11 -22.38 7.92 -7.11
N ARG A 12 -21.98 7.45 -8.29
CA ARG A 12 -22.30 8.09 -9.57
C ARG A 12 -23.76 7.96 -9.97
N LEU A 13 -24.29 6.71 -9.94
CA LEU A 13 -25.67 6.42 -10.37
C LEU A 13 -26.72 7.09 -9.49
N TRP A 14 -26.46 7.19 -8.19
CA TRP A 14 -27.34 7.88 -7.25
C TRP A 14 -27.03 9.38 -7.13
N GLN A 15 -25.99 9.88 -7.83
CA GLN A 15 -25.54 11.29 -7.77
C GLN A 15 -25.34 11.77 -6.32
N GLN A 16 -24.75 10.90 -5.48
CA GLN A 16 -24.59 11.14 -4.05
C GLN A 16 -23.14 11.47 -3.73
N PRO A 17 -22.83 12.66 -3.17
CA PRO A 17 -21.46 12.98 -2.79
C PRO A 17 -21.05 12.16 -1.57
N VAL A 18 -19.94 11.47 -1.67
CA VAL A 18 -19.27 10.88 -0.51
C VAL A 18 -18.60 11.99 0.31
N ARG A 19 -18.85 12.00 1.61
CA ARG A 19 -18.26 13.00 2.51
C ARG A 19 -16.73 12.82 2.59
N ARG A 20 -15.99 13.91 2.76
CA ARG A 20 -14.52 13.90 2.87
C ARG A 20 -14.00 12.95 3.96
N TRP A 21 -14.68 12.90 5.12
CA TRP A 21 -14.30 12.00 6.22
C TRP A 21 -14.33 10.52 5.81
N PHE A 22 -15.32 10.12 4.99
CA PHE A 22 -15.40 8.74 4.50
C PHE A 22 -14.23 8.38 3.58
N MET A 23 -13.81 9.31 2.70
CA MET A 23 -12.62 9.10 1.87
C MET A 23 -11.35 8.96 2.71
N VAL A 24 -11.21 9.76 3.76
CA VAL A 24 -10.08 9.64 4.69
C VAL A 24 -10.09 8.27 5.38
N LEU A 25 -11.26 7.82 5.86
CA LEU A 25 -11.40 6.48 6.45
C LEU A 25 -11.05 5.37 5.47
N MET A 26 -11.47 5.49 4.21
CA MET A 26 -11.12 4.53 3.15
C MET A 26 -9.61 4.49 2.87
N MET A 27 -8.88 5.56 3.13
CA MET A 27 -7.43 5.58 2.94
C MET A 27 -6.66 4.90 4.08
N ILE A 28 -7.21 4.85 5.30
CA ILE A 28 -6.51 4.32 6.48
C ILE A 28 -5.94 2.92 6.23
N PRO A 29 -6.71 1.89 5.78
CA PRO A 29 -6.18 0.55 5.59
C PRO A 29 -4.97 0.50 4.65
N ILE A 30 -4.95 1.33 3.61
CA ILE A 30 -3.89 1.34 2.61
C ILE A 30 -2.53 1.76 3.20
N PHE A 31 -2.55 2.63 4.22
CA PHE A 31 -1.34 3.13 4.89
C PHE A 31 -0.92 2.29 6.10
N LEU A 32 -1.76 1.36 6.54
CA LEU A 32 -1.44 0.51 7.69
C LEU A 32 -0.42 -0.57 7.31
N PRO A 33 0.63 -0.78 8.11
CA PRO A 33 1.50 -1.94 7.96
C PRO A 33 0.71 -3.26 8.05
N PRO A 34 1.03 -4.28 7.22
CA PRO A 34 0.33 -5.56 7.25
C PRO A 34 0.32 -6.23 8.62
N VAL A 35 1.39 -6.11 9.40
CA VAL A 35 1.48 -6.64 10.78
C VAL A 35 0.42 -6.01 11.69
N VAL A 36 0.20 -4.70 11.59
CA VAL A 36 -0.82 -4.01 12.39
C VAL A 36 -2.21 -4.52 12.05
N VAL A 37 -2.49 -4.74 10.77
CA VAL A 37 -3.80 -5.27 10.36
C VAL A 37 -3.99 -6.69 10.83
N THR A 38 -3.00 -7.58 10.68
CA THR A 38 -3.11 -8.96 11.18
C THR A 38 -3.28 -9.00 12.70
N THR A 39 -2.52 -8.20 13.44
CA THR A 39 -2.66 -8.10 14.90
C THR A 39 -4.03 -7.52 15.28
N SER A 40 -4.55 -6.56 14.52
CA SER A 40 -5.90 -6.01 14.72
C SER A 40 -6.99 -7.07 14.50
N PHE A 41 -6.83 -7.91 13.45
CA PHE A 41 -7.74 -9.04 13.22
C PHE A 41 -7.68 -10.05 14.36
N ILE A 42 -6.48 -10.40 14.83
CA ILE A 42 -6.30 -11.32 15.96
C ILE A 42 -6.89 -10.73 17.25
N ALA A 43 -6.66 -9.46 17.53
CA ALA A 43 -7.21 -8.76 18.71
C ALA A 43 -8.74 -8.70 18.70
N THR A 44 -9.34 -8.59 17.51
CA THR A 44 -10.79 -8.45 17.36
C THR A 44 -11.49 -9.80 17.26
N PHE A 45 -11.00 -10.70 16.40
CA PHE A 45 -11.70 -11.93 16.01
C PHE A 45 -11.01 -13.19 16.53
N GLY A 46 -9.87 -13.09 17.23
CA GLY A 46 -9.15 -14.23 17.81
C GLY A 46 -9.93 -14.97 18.88
N THR A 47 -9.46 -16.12 19.30
CA THR A 47 -10.08 -16.93 20.36
C THR A 47 -10.20 -16.15 21.69
N GLN A 48 -9.28 -15.24 21.93
CA GLN A 48 -9.28 -14.30 23.07
C GLN A 48 -9.58 -12.87 22.63
N GLY A 49 -10.15 -12.68 21.43
CA GLY A 49 -10.53 -11.38 20.88
C GLY A 49 -11.84 -10.86 21.44
N ILE A 50 -12.20 -9.64 21.09
CA ILE A 50 -13.46 -9.00 21.51
C ILE A 50 -14.68 -9.75 20.96
N PHE A 51 -14.58 -10.20 19.70
CA PHE A 51 -15.62 -10.99 19.00
C PHE A 51 -15.00 -12.31 18.56
N PRO A 52 -14.89 -13.34 19.42
CA PRO A 52 -14.22 -14.58 19.07
C PRO A 52 -14.95 -15.30 17.94
N LEU A 53 -14.36 -15.31 16.77
CA LEU A 53 -14.87 -16.00 15.59
C LEU A 53 -13.95 -17.18 15.25
N LYS A 54 -14.51 -18.38 15.02
CA LYS A 54 -13.74 -19.58 14.62
C LYS A 54 -13.24 -19.52 13.16
N ILE A 55 -13.12 -18.33 12.59
CA ILE A 55 -12.65 -18.12 11.21
C ILE A 55 -11.17 -17.77 11.11
N LEU A 56 -10.55 -17.34 12.21
CA LEU A 56 -9.11 -17.06 12.23
C LEU A 56 -8.30 -18.32 12.02
N TYR A 57 -7.09 -18.14 11.48
CA TYR A 57 -6.19 -19.21 11.09
C TYR A 57 -6.78 -20.12 10.02
N SER A 58 -7.52 -19.52 9.07
CA SER A 58 -8.13 -20.20 7.93
C SER A 58 -7.95 -19.38 6.65
N PRO A 59 -8.14 -19.99 5.46
CA PRO A 59 -8.17 -19.24 4.20
C PRO A 59 -9.21 -18.11 4.18
N VAL A 60 -10.31 -18.26 4.92
CA VAL A 60 -11.36 -17.23 5.02
C VAL A 60 -10.82 -15.95 5.69
N ALA A 61 -10.04 -16.10 6.77
CA ALA A 61 -9.41 -14.94 7.43
C ALA A 61 -8.45 -14.18 6.50
N VAL A 62 -7.68 -14.91 5.70
CA VAL A 62 -6.77 -14.31 4.70
C VAL A 62 -7.57 -13.54 3.64
N VAL A 63 -8.65 -14.12 3.13
CA VAL A 63 -9.54 -13.45 2.15
C VAL A 63 -10.17 -12.20 2.75
N LEU A 64 -10.64 -12.24 3.99
CA LEU A 64 -11.20 -11.08 4.68
C LEU A 64 -10.15 -9.97 4.86
N ALA A 65 -8.92 -10.32 5.23
CA ALA A 65 -7.83 -9.36 5.33
C ALA A 65 -7.45 -8.76 3.96
N TYR A 66 -7.46 -9.56 2.89
CA TYR A 66 -7.31 -9.04 1.53
C TYR A 66 -8.46 -8.11 1.13
N CYS A 67 -9.69 -8.43 1.49
CA CYS A 67 -10.84 -7.55 1.28
C CYS A 67 -10.66 -6.23 2.03
N TYR A 68 -10.17 -6.28 3.26
CA TYR A 68 -9.91 -5.11 4.08
C TYR A 68 -8.99 -4.09 3.39
N TYR A 69 -7.90 -4.55 2.74
CA TYR A 69 -6.99 -3.70 1.98
C TYR A 69 -7.51 -3.30 0.60
N ASN A 70 -8.07 -4.26 -0.11
CA ASN A 70 -8.35 -4.11 -1.54
C ASN A 70 -9.69 -3.43 -1.84
N ILE A 71 -10.65 -3.44 -0.91
CA ILE A 71 -11.92 -2.73 -1.11
C ILE A 71 -11.70 -1.22 -1.19
N PRO A 72 -10.98 -0.57 -0.24
CA PRO A 72 -10.63 0.84 -0.33
C PRO A 72 -9.84 1.19 -1.59
N LEU A 73 -8.86 0.36 -1.95
CA LEU A 73 -8.04 0.55 -3.15
C LEU A 73 -8.91 0.51 -4.41
N ALA A 74 -9.78 -0.49 -4.54
CA ALA A 74 -10.72 -0.61 -5.66
C ALA A 74 -11.66 0.59 -5.75
N TYR A 75 -12.19 1.04 -4.61
CA TYR A 75 -13.05 2.21 -4.56
C TYR A 75 -12.35 3.47 -5.07
N LEU A 76 -11.14 3.78 -4.58
CA LEU A 76 -10.39 4.98 -4.96
C LEU A 76 -10.02 4.98 -6.45
N LEU A 77 -9.53 3.84 -6.97
CA LEU A 77 -9.13 3.71 -8.37
C LEU A 77 -10.34 3.81 -9.30
N LEU A 78 -11.41 3.09 -9.02
CA LEU A 78 -12.60 3.08 -9.86
C LEU A 78 -13.41 4.38 -9.73
N ARG A 79 -13.43 5.00 -8.56
CA ARG A 79 -14.01 6.35 -8.40
C ARG A 79 -13.33 7.37 -9.30
N SER A 80 -11.99 7.35 -9.35
CA SER A 80 -11.22 8.19 -10.26
C SER A 80 -11.56 7.91 -11.73
N ALA A 81 -11.78 6.66 -12.12
CA ALA A 81 -12.18 6.30 -13.46
C ALA A 81 -13.62 6.74 -13.79
N VAL A 82 -14.54 6.53 -12.87
CA VAL A 82 -15.95 6.93 -12.99
C VAL A 82 -16.09 8.46 -13.15
N SER A 83 -15.29 9.24 -12.41
CA SER A 83 -15.33 10.71 -12.50
C SER A 83 -14.89 11.29 -13.86
N ARG A 84 -14.20 10.47 -14.69
CA ARG A 84 -13.79 10.88 -16.05
C ARG A 84 -14.89 10.69 -17.10
N ILE A 85 -15.92 9.93 -16.80
CA ILE A 85 -17.04 9.72 -17.72
C ILE A 85 -17.83 11.02 -17.82
N SER A 86 -18.03 11.49 -19.06
CA SER A 86 -18.70 12.76 -19.32
C SER A 86 -20.13 12.77 -18.73
N PRO A 87 -20.46 13.77 -17.91
CA PRO A 87 -21.84 13.97 -17.42
C PRO A 87 -22.85 14.13 -18.57
N ALA A 88 -22.42 14.72 -19.68
CA ALA A 88 -23.28 14.92 -20.85
C ALA A 88 -23.75 13.60 -21.48
N THR A 89 -22.88 12.56 -21.52
CA THR A 89 -23.28 11.24 -22.03
C THR A 89 -24.34 10.59 -21.17
N GLU A 90 -24.24 10.73 -19.84
CA GLU A 90 -25.26 10.22 -18.92
C GLU A 90 -26.56 11.02 -18.99
N ALA A 91 -26.47 12.36 -19.11
CA ALA A 91 -27.64 13.20 -19.28
C ALA A 91 -28.39 12.89 -20.57
N ALA A 92 -27.69 12.68 -21.69
CA ALA A 92 -28.28 12.25 -22.94
C ALA A 92 -29.03 10.90 -22.79
N ALA A 93 -28.42 9.92 -22.11
CA ALA A 93 -29.10 8.64 -21.84
C ALA A 93 -30.36 8.82 -20.97
N GLN A 94 -30.33 9.73 -19.99
CA GLN A 94 -31.49 10.07 -19.16
C GLN A 94 -32.60 10.73 -19.97
N LEU A 95 -32.26 11.67 -20.86
CA LEU A 95 -33.24 12.30 -21.76
C LEU A 95 -33.93 11.30 -22.71
N LEU A 96 -33.20 10.24 -23.08
CA LEU A 96 -33.74 9.10 -23.86
C LEU A 96 -34.55 8.09 -23.02
N GLY A 97 -34.78 8.39 -21.72
CA GLY A 97 -35.56 7.55 -20.82
C GLY A 97 -34.84 6.37 -20.22
N ALA A 98 -33.50 6.30 -20.32
CA ALA A 98 -32.73 5.21 -19.75
C ALA A 98 -32.81 5.16 -18.22
N ASN A 99 -33.22 4.03 -17.67
CA ASN A 99 -33.19 3.79 -16.23
C ASN A 99 -31.78 3.57 -15.70
N ARG A 100 -31.61 3.47 -14.36
CA ARG A 100 -30.28 3.33 -13.73
C ARG A 100 -29.53 2.10 -14.20
N TRP A 101 -30.24 0.96 -14.40
CA TRP A 101 -29.64 -0.27 -14.88
C TRP A 101 -29.16 -0.16 -16.33
N GLN A 102 -29.97 0.44 -17.19
CA GLN A 102 -29.58 0.73 -18.58
C GLN A 102 -28.37 1.66 -18.64
N ARG A 103 -28.35 2.75 -17.85
CA ARG A 103 -27.15 3.63 -17.77
C ARG A 103 -25.91 2.89 -17.29
N LEU A 104 -26.05 1.98 -16.31
CA LEU A 104 -24.94 1.15 -15.86
C LEU A 104 -24.40 0.28 -16.99
N THR A 105 -25.27 -0.44 -17.69
CA THR A 105 -24.86 -1.45 -18.68
C THR A 105 -24.46 -0.87 -20.02
N THR A 106 -25.08 0.24 -20.46
CA THR A 106 -24.84 0.83 -21.79
C THR A 106 -23.88 2.01 -21.78
N VAL A 107 -23.72 2.72 -20.64
CA VAL A 107 -22.85 3.91 -20.55
C VAL A 107 -21.64 3.66 -19.67
N LEU A 108 -21.85 3.23 -18.42
CA LEU A 108 -20.76 3.16 -17.46
C LEU A 108 -19.87 1.94 -17.66
N LEU A 109 -20.43 0.72 -17.68
CA LEU A 109 -19.65 -0.53 -17.81
C LEU A 109 -18.78 -0.58 -19.07
N PRO A 110 -19.27 -0.19 -20.28
CA PRO A 110 -18.42 -0.18 -21.48
C PRO A 110 -17.24 0.78 -21.39
N GLN A 111 -17.36 1.86 -20.63
CA GLN A 111 -16.27 2.82 -20.44
C GLN A 111 -15.34 2.43 -19.27
N LEU A 112 -15.84 1.62 -18.33
CA LEU A 112 -15.11 1.20 -17.14
C LEU A 112 -14.38 -0.14 -17.30
N TRP A 113 -14.59 -0.90 -18.38
CA TRP A 113 -14.00 -2.24 -18.49
C TRP A 113 -12.46 -2.24 -18.45
N ILE A 114 -11.80 -1.25 -19.07
CA ILE A 114 -10.33 -1.08 -19.01
C ILE A 114 -9.86 -0.71 -17.59
N PRO A 115 -10.42 0.33 -16.92
CA PRO A 115 -10.15 0.61 -15.51
C PRO A 115 -10.43 -0.58 -14.58
N LEU A 116 -11.48 -1.35 -14.83
CA LEU A 116 -11.80 -2.56 -14.07
C LEU A 116 -10.71 -3.62 -14.21
N LEU A 117 -10.26 -3.92 -15.42
CA LEU A 117 -9.16 -4.86 -15.64
C LEU A 117 -7.86 -4.39 -15.00
N GLY A 118 -7.52 -3.12 -15.12
CA GLY A 118 -6.33 -2.57 -14.48
C GLY A 118 -6.39 -2.62 -12.96
N THR A 119 -7.55 -2.28 -12.38
CA THR A 119 -7.76 -2.38 -10.94
C THR A 119 -7.73 -3.83 -10.46
N ALA A 120 -8.36 -4.76 -11.19
CA ALA A 120 -8.32 -6.19 -10.88
C ALA A 120 -6.89 -6.73 -10.90
N GLY A 121 -6.11 -6.35 -11.91
CA GLY A 121 -4.72 -6.75 -12.01
C GLY A 121 -3.85 -6.20 -10.88
N LEU A 122 -4.04 -4.95 -10.45
CA LEU A 122 -3.33 -4.38 -9.31
C LEU A 122 -3.71 -5.11 -8.01
N ILE A 123 -5.00 -5.36 -7.78
CA ILE A 123 -5.47 -6.14 -6.62
C ILE A 123 -4.89 -7.55 -6.63
N PHE A 124 -4.85 -8.20 -7.80
CA PHE A 124 -4.23 -9.51 -7.96
C PHE A 124 -2.75 -9.46 -7.56
N LEU A 125 -1.98 -8.48 -8.08
CA LEU A 125 -0.56 -8.33 -7.76
C LEU A 125 -0.34 -8.16 -6.25
N TYR A 126 -1.04 -7.22 -5.60
CA TYR A 126 -0.93 -6.99 -4.16
C TYR A 126 -1.30 -8.22 -3.32
N SER A 127 -2.33 -8.96 -3.72
CA SER A 127 -2.74 -10.17 -3.01
C SER A 127 -1.80 -11.34 -3.28
N PHE A 128 -1.29 -11.48 -4.50
CA PHE A 128 -0.41 -12.58 -4.92
C PHE A 128 0.99 -12.47 -4.32
N THR A 129 1.51 -11.24 -4.14
CA THR A 129 2.82 -10.97 -3.52
C THR A 129 2.72 -10.72 -2.01
N SER A 130 1.56 -10.88 -1.40
CA SER A 130 1.37 -10.68 0.02
C SER A 130 1.92 -11.84 0.83
N PHE A 131 2.78 -11.54 1.80
CA PHE A 131 3.43 -12.52 2.67
C PHE A 131 2.86 -12.55 4.09
N ILE A 132 2.82 -11.39 4.76
CA ILE A 132 2.51 -11.30 6.20
C ILE A 132 1.06 -11.72 6.52
N LEU A 133 0.09 -11.32 5.67
CA LEU A 133 -1.31 -11.64 5.90
C LEU A 133 -1.55 -13.16 5.92
N PRO A 134 -1.15 -13.93 4.88
CA PRO A 134 -1.33 -15.38 4.91
C PRO A 134 -0.42 -16.08 5.92
N LEU A 135 0.77 -15.54 6.22
CA LEU A 135 1.65 -16.12 7.24
C LEU A 135 1.01 -16.10 8.62
N GLN A 136 0.41 -14.96 9.02
CA GLN A 136 -0.14 -14.79 10.37
C GLN A 136 -1.60 -15.25 10.51
N LEU A 137 -2.42 -15.14 9.46
CA LEU A 137 -3.85 -15.46 9.51
C LEU A 137 -4.22 -16.78 8.85
N GLY A 138 -3.36 -17.35 8.00
CA GLY A 138 -3.69 -18.50 7.14
C GLY A 138 -3.52 -19.87 7.77
N SER A 139 -2.75 -20.01 8.86
CA SER A 139 -2.40 -21.35 9.44
C SER A 139 -1.73 -22.28 8.43
N ILE A 140 -1.58 -23.55 8.82
CA ILE A 140 -0.99 -24.63 7.99
C ILE A 140 -1.75 -24.91 6.68
N HIS A 141 -3.02 -24.52 6.59
CA HIS A 141 -3.88 -24.74 5.42
C HIS A 141 -4.02 -23.50 4.52
N GLY A 142 -3.48 -22.34 4.90
CA GLY A 142 -3.61 -21.08 4.17
C GLY A 142 -2.35 -20.68 3.41
N TYR A 143 -1.59 -21.64 2.90
CA TYR A 143 -0.35 -21.36 2.18
C TYR A 143 -0.60 -20.62 0.87
N THR A 144 0.03 -19.44 0.75
CA THR A 144 0.26 -18.78 -0.53
C THR A 144 1.64 -19.15 -1.06
N LEU A 145 1.87 -18.90 -2.34
CA LEU A 145 3.17 -19.13 -2.97
C LEU A 145 4.29 -18.37 -2.25
N GLU A 146 4.02 -17.14 -1.77
CA GLU A 146 4.98 -16.33 -1.00
C GLU A 146 5.39 -16.99 0.31
N VAL A 147 4.43 -17.49 1.09
CA VAL A 147 4.70 -18.19 2.36
C VAL A 147 5.47 -19.49 2.09
N TRP A 148 5.09 -20.22 1.04
CA TRP A 148 5.78 -21.44 0.64
C TRP A 148 7.23 -21.14 0.21
N LEU A 149 7.47 -20.10 -0.62
CA LEU A 149 8.81 -19.67 -1.01
C LEU A 149 9.66 -19.32 0.21
N TYR A 150 9.12 -18.51 1.12
CA TYR A 150 9.82 -18.14 2.35
C TYR A 150 10.26 -19.38 3.16
N GLN A 151 9.38 -20.35 3.33
CA GLN A 151 9.71 -21.59 4.06
C GLN A 151 10.79 -22.39 3.34
N ARG A 152 10.71 -22.54 2.00
CA ARG A 152 11.72 -23.27 1.22
C ARG A 152 13.09 -22.62 1.28
N ILE A 153 13.14 -21.29 1.34
CA ILE A 153 14.37 -20.51 1.40
C ILE A 153 14.96 -20.52 2.81
N TYR A 154 14.17 -20.10 3.81
CA TYR A 154 14.70 -19.78 5.14
C TYR A 154 14.57 -20.90 6.18
N LEU A 155 13.63 -21.85 6.00
CA LEU A 155 13.44 -22.95 6.94
C LEU A 155 14.03 -24.28 6.40
N TYR A 156 13.77 -24.58 5.13
CA TYR A 156 14.19 -25.87 4.54
C TYR A 156 15.47 -25.77 3.72
N HIS A 157 15.99 -24.59 3.41
CA HIS A 157 17.19 -24.35 2.62
C HIS A 157 17.23 -25.08 1.26
N THR A 158 16.03 -25.28 0.65
CA THR A 158 15.87 -25.95 -0.66
C THR A 158 15.88 -24.92 -1.79
N TYR A 159 17.03 -24.29 -2.02
CA TYR A 159 17.16 -23.13 -2.91
C TYR A 159 16.81 -23.41 -4.37
N GLY A 160 17.16 -24.61 -4.91
CA GLY A 160 16.88 -24.95 -6.31
C GLY A 160 15.39 -24.95 -6.64
N ILE A 161 14.57 -25.59 -5.78
CA ILE A 161 13.12 -25.63 -5.95
C ILE A 161 12.50 -24.23 -5.75
N ALA A 162 13.01 -23.50 -4.76
CA ALA A 162 12.57 -22.13 -4.50
C ALA A 162 12.84 -21.20 -5.70
N MET A 163 14.01 -21.35 -6.35
CA MET A 163 14.37 -20.55 -7.53
C MET A 163 13.43 -20.82 -8.71
N ILE A 164 13.10 -22.09 -9.00
CA ILE A 164 12.16 -22.44 -10.06
C ILE A 164 10.77 -21.82 -9.77
N ALA A 165 10.28 -21.94 -8.53
CA ALA A 165 8.99 -21.36 -8.16
C ALA A 165 9.00 -19.82 -8.22
N ALA A 166 10.11 -19.16 -7.85
CA ALA A 166 10.28 -17.74 -7.97
C ALA A 166 10.27 -17.27 -9.44
N LEU A 167 10.88 -18.05 -10.36
CA LEU A 167 10.82 -17.76 -11.80
C LEU A 167 9.40 -17.93 -12.37
N ILE A 168 8.67 -18.95 -11.94
CA ILE A 168 7.25 -19.13 -12.30
C ILE A 168 6.44 -17.92 -11.79
N GLN A 169 6.64 -17.53 -10.53
CA GLN A 169 5.98 -16.36 -9.95
C GLN A 169 6.28 -15.09 -10.73
N LEU A 170 7.55 -14.83 -11.05
CA LEU A 170 7.99 -13.69 -11.85
C LEU A 170 7.32 -13.68 -13.23
N SER A 171 7.19 -14.84 -13.86
CA SER A 171 6.53 -15.00 -15.16
C SER A 171 5.04 -14.67 -15.09
N ILE A 172 4.34 -15.11 -14.04
CA ILE A 172 2.93 -14.80 -13.81
C ILE A 172 2.76 -13.28 -13.58
N ILE A 173 3.54 -12.71 -12.65
CA ILE A 173 3.48 -11.28 -12.34
C ILE A 173 3.83 -10.44 -13.57
N GLY A 174 4.90 -10.81 -14.28
CA GLY A 174 5.34 -10.14 -15.51
C GLY A 174 4.27 -10.15 -16.59
N SER A 175 3.57 -11.28 -16.78
CA SER A 175 2.46 -11.40 -17.72
C SER A 175 1.29 -10.49 -17.35
N VAL A 176 0.90 -10.47 -16.07
CA VAL A 176 -0.15 -9.58 -15.58
C VAL A 176 0.24 -8.12 -15.75
N LEU A 177 1.47 -7.74 -15.38
CA LEU A 177 1.97 -6.37 -15.56
C LEU A 177 2.06 -5.97 -17.04
N PHE A 178 2.43 -6.89 -17.94
CA PHE A 178 2.44 -6.63 -19.38
C PHE A 178 1.04 -6.34 -19.91
N ILE A 179 0.05 -7.14 -19.50
CA ILE A 179 -1.37 -6.94 -19.87
C ILE A 179 -1.86 -5.60 -19.31
N ILE A 180 -1.66 -5.34 -18.01
CA ILE A 180 -2.07 -4.08 -17.36
C ILE A 180 -1.35 -2.89 -18.00
N GLY A 181 -0.05 -3.01 -18.30
CA GLY A 181 0.77 -1.93 -18.82
C GLY A 181 0.26 -1.38 -20.17
N ARG A 182 -0.44 -2.21 -20.96
CA ARG A 182 -1.14 -1.75 -22.17
C ARG A 182 -2.32 -0.83 -21.85
N PHE A 183 -2.95 -1.02 -20.68
CA PHE A 183 -4.16 -0.32 -20.27
C PHE A 183 -3.90 0.78 -19.22
N LEU A 184 -2.75 0.76 -18.52
CA LEU A 184 -2.41 1.71 -17.46
C LEU A 184 -2.37 3.16 -17.94
N ARG A 185 -2.04 3.43 -19.20
CA ARG A 185 -2.09 4.79 -19.77
C ARG A 185 -3.48 5.43 -19.67
N ALA A 186 -4.53 4.61 -19.68
CA ALA A 186 -5.91 5.07 -19.54
C ALA A 186 -6.31 5.34 -18.08
N ILE A 187 -5.57 4.79 -17.09
CA ILE A 187 -5.93 4.85 -15.68
C ILE A 187 -5.25 6.02 -14.96
N MET A 188 -4.03 6.39 -15.35
CA MET A 188 -3.15 7.25 -14.56
C MET A 188 -3.28 8.77 -14.78
N ILE A 189 -4.16 9.26 -15.64
CA ILE A 189 -4.22 10.68 -15.96
C ILE A 189 -5.57 11.28 -15.61
N SER A 190 -5.75 11.76 -14.39
CA SER A 190 -6.61 12.92 -14.08
C SER A 190 -6.58 13.28 -12.59
N THR A 191 -6.32 14.52 -12.30
CA THR A 191 -6.73 15.19 -11.06
C THR A 191 -8.26 15.14 -10.99
N VAL A 192 -8.77 14.50 -9.94
CA VAL A 192 -10.21 14.44 -9.66
C VAL A 192 -10.66 15.85 -9.33
N THR A 193 -11.35 16.51 -10.25
CA THR A 193 -12.14 17.69 -9.92
C THR A 193 -13.31 17.22 -9.05
N PRO A 194 -13.51 17.81 -7.86
CA PRO A 194 -14.65 17.44 -7.02
C PRO A 194 -15.93 17.89 -7.74
N GLU A 195 -16.71 16.94 -8.27
CA GLU A 195 -18.06 17.27 -8.71
C GLU A 195 -18.90 17.64 -7.49
N GLN A 196 -19.55 18.79 -7.56
CA GLN A 196 -20.53 19.23 -6.55
C GLN A 196 -21.84 18.51 -6.80
N PHE A 197 -22.10 17.45 -6.03
CA PHE A 197 -23.37 16.74 -6.02
C PHE A 197 -24.30 17.31 -4.94
N GLY A 198 -25.61 17.14 -5.16
CA GLY A 198 -26.67 17.60 -4.26
C GLY A 198 -26.69 16.93 -2.87
N ARG A 199 -27.76 17.13 -2.10
CA ARG A 199 -27.91 16.57 -0.74
C ARG A 199 -27.93 15.04 -0.73
N THR A 200 -27.11 14.42 0.16
CA THR A 200 -27.01 12.95 0.34
C THR A 200 -28.34 12.33 0.80
N GLN A 201 -28.82 11.31 0.10
CA GLN A 201 -29.97 10.49 0.51
C GLN A 201 -29.63 9.62 1.73
N PHE A 202 -30.62 9.34 2.56
CA PHE A 202 -30.47 8.56 3.79
C PHE A 202 -29.85 7.17 3.54
N SER A 203 -30.31 6.47 2.51
CA SER A 203 -29.82 5.12 2.17
C SER A 203 -28.33 5.07 1.87
N PHE A 204 -27.79 6.07 1.19
CA PHE A 204 -26.36 6.13 0.87
C PHE A 204 -25.52 6.48 2.12
N LYS A 205 -26.05 7.30 3.02
CA LYS A 205 -25.41 7.57 4.32
C LYS A 205 -25.27 6.30 5.14
N LEU A 206 -26.33 5.48 5.19
CA LEU A 206 -26.33 4.21 5.92
C LEU A 206 -25.26 3.25 5.38
N ILE A 207 -25.21 3.06 4.06
CA ILE A 207 -24.17 2.23 3.41
C ILE A 207 -22.77 2.73 3.76
N SER A 208 -22.54 4.05 3.70
CA SER A 208 -21.23 4.64 4.03
C SER A 208 -20.85 4.43 5.49
N VAL A 209 -21.82 4.53 6.41
CA VAL A 209 -21.58 4.30 7.85
C VAL A 209 -21.29 2.82 8.12
N VAL A 210 -22.05 1.90 7.57
CA VAL A 210 -21.82 0.44 7.70
C VAL A 210 -20.43 0.08 7.17
N TYR A 211 -20.06 0.62 6.03
CA TYR A 211 -18.75 0.37 5.42
C TYR A 211 -17.61 0.94 6.27
N ALA A 212 -17.77 2.17 6.78
CA ALA A 212 -16.81 2.79 7.69
C ALA A 212 -16.67 1.99 8.98
N SER A 213 -17.77 1.48 9.53
CA SER A 213 -17.77 0.64 10.74
C SER A 213 -17.02 -0.67 10.50
N LEU A 214 -17.24 -1.34 9.37
CA LEU A 214 -16.52 -2.58 9.02
C LEU A 214 -15.01 -2.37 8.87
N ILE A 215 -14.58 -1.22 8.31
CA ILE A 215 -13.17 -0.88 8.18
C ILE A 215 -12.56 -0.53 9.54
N MET A 216 -13.29 0.18 10.39
CA MET A 216 -12.76 0.61 11.70
C MET A 216 -12.80 -0.50 12.75
N LEU A 217 -13.65 -1.50 12.60
CA LEU A 217 -13.86 -2.56 13.61
C LEU A 217 -12.56 -3.27 14.04
N PRO A 218 -11.68 -3.74 13.13
CA PRO A 218 -10.42 -4.37 13.55
C PRO A 218 -9.50 -3.40 14.29
N LEU A 219 -9.44 -2.13 13.88
CA LEU A 219 -8.60 -1.11 14.51
C LEU A 219 -9.12 -0.74 15.91
N ILE A 220 -10.43 -0.58 16.04
CA ILE A 220 -11.06 -0.33 17.35
C ILE A 220 -10.77 -1.51 18.27
N GLY A 221 -10.92 -2.74 17.77
CA GLY A 221 -10.59 -3.94 18.52
C GLY A 221 -9.14 -3.98 18.98
N PHE A 222 -8.21 -3.58 18.12
CA PHE A 222 -6.79 -3.47 18.49
C PHE A 222 -6.56 -2.45 19.61
N VAL A 223 -7.12 -1.25 19.49
CA VAL A 223 -6.98 -0.21 20.51
C VAL A 223 -7.62 -0.64 21.85
N VAL A 224 -8.83 -1.19 21.83
CA VAL A 224 -9.51 -1.69 23.03
C VAL A 224 -8.67 -2.79 23.69
N LYS A 225 -8.11 -3.72 22.90
CA LYS A 225 -7.27 -4.79 23.42
C LYS A 225 -5.98 -4.27 24.06
N ILE A 226 -5.35 -3.24 23.47
CA ILE A 226 -4.20 -2.57 24.10
C ILE A 226 -4.61 -1.97 25.44
N LEU A 227 -5.66 -1.16 25.46
CA LEU A 227 -6.11 -0.47 26.66
C LEU A 227 -6.51 -1.42 27.80
N SER A 228 -7.04 -2.60 27.46
CA SER A 228 -7.51 -3.58 28.46
C SER A 228 -6.43 -4.54 28.95
N HIS A 229 -5.35 -4.75 28.20
CA HIS A 229 -4.34 -5.78 28.50
C HIS A 229 -2.92 -5.24 28.65
N SER A 230 -2.66 -3.96 28.32
CA SER A 230 -1.35 -3.37 28.56
C SER A 230 -1.28 -2.78 29.96
N THR A 231 -0.26 -3.18 30.68
CA THR A 231 0.02 -2.71 32.04
C THR A 231 1.14 -1.66 32.04
N SER A 232 1.31 -0.94 33.14
CA SER A 232 2.47 -0.05 33.34
C SER A 232 3.78 -0.82 33.22
N ASP A 233 3.80 -2.10 33.62
CA ASP A 233 4.96 -2.96 33.55
C ASP A 233 5.33 -3.32 32.08
N ASP A 234 4.33 -3.45 31.21
CA ASP A 234 4.58 -3.64 29.76
C ASP A 234 5.25 -2.42 29.14
N VAL A 235 4.83 -1.21 29.54
CA VAL A 235 5.47 0.04 29.08
C VAL A 235 6.91 0.12 29.57
N MET A 236 7.16 -0.17 30.85
CA MET A 236 8.52 -0.19 31.40
C MET A 236 9.38 -1.27 30.75
N THR A 237 8.81 -2.46 30.51
CA THR A 237 9.48 -3.53 29.79
C THR A 237 9.84 -3.12 28.37
N LEU A 238 8.96 -2.42 27.67
CA LEU A 238 9.23 -1.90 26.31
C LEU A 238 10.37 -0.86 26.32
N LEU A 239 10.32 0.09 27.28
CA LEU A 239 11.35 1.15 27.40
C LEU A 239 12.71 0.59 27.79
N ASN A 240 12.76 -0.40 28.67
CA ASN A 240 13.99 -1.07 29.10
C ASN A 240 14.51 -2.12 28.10
N SER A 241 13.71 -2.43 27.06
CA SER A 241 14.07 -3.39 26.03
C SER A 241 14.94 -2.75 24.94
N HIS A 242 15.44 -3.59 24.01
CA HIS A 242 16.12 -3.11 22.81
C HIS A 242 15.20 -2.40 21.78
N PHE A 243 13.93 -2.11 22.12
CA PHE A 243 12.98 -1.50 21.21
C PHE A 243 13.40 -0.10 20.77
N ILE A 244 13.86 0.75 21.71
CA ILE A 244 14.30 2.11 21.37
C ILE A 244 15.48 2.07 20.36
N SER A 245 16.44 1.19 20.60
CA SER A 245 17.56 1.02 19.67
C SER A 245 17.12 0.47 18.31
N SER A 246 16.10 -0.42 18.28
CA SER A 246 15.49 -0.93 17.06
C SER A 246 14.73 0.17 16.31
N LEU A 247 14.04 1.05 17.02
CA LEU A 247 13.33 2.20 16.45
C LEU A 247 14.32 3.20 15.83
N LEU A 248 15.40 3.53 16.54
CA LEU A 248 16.44 4.41 16.01
C LEU A 248 17.08 3.84 14.73
N ARG A 249 17.43 2.54 14.73
CA ARG A 249 17.93 1.85 13.52
C ARG A 249 16.93 1.90 12.37
N THR A 250 15.64 1.70 12.65
CA THR A 250 14.59 1.82 11.64
C THR A 250 14.54 3.21 11.03
N VAL A 251 14.61 4.25 11.85
CA VAL A 251 14.65 5.64 11.36
C VAL A 251 15.89 5.89 10.50
N LEU A 252 17.07 5.45 10.95
CA LEU A 252 18.33 5.62 10.20
C LEU A 252 18.31 4.88 8.86
N VAL A 253 17.88 3.62 8.85
CA VAL A 253 17.73 2.83 7.61
C VAL A 253 16.71 3.50 6.68
N THR A 254 15.58 3.96 7.21
CA THR A 254 14.56 4.66 6.43
C THR A 254 15.11 5.94 5.79
N MET A 255 15.79 6.77 6.55
CA MET A 255 16.45 7.99 6.03
C MET A 255 17.44 7.67 4.91
N LEU A 256 18.27 6.65 5.11
CA LEU A 256 19.25 6.23 4.12
C LEU A 256 18.60 5.69 2.84
N VAL A 257 17.62 4.80 2.97
CA VAL A 257 16.88 4.24 1.81
C VAL A 257 16.16 5.33 1.04
N ILE A 258 15.49 6.27 1.73
CA ILE A 258 14.78 7.38 1.08
C ILE A 258 15.79 8.31 0.38
N PHE A 259 16.90 8.64 1.04
CA PHE A 259 17.93 9.47 0.43
C PHE A 259 18.50 8.82 -0.85
N LEU A 260 18.85 7.55 -0.79
CA LEU A 260 19.33 6.80 -1.95
C LEU A 260 18.28 6.68 -3.04
N THR A 261 17.02 6.37 -2.67
CA THR A 261 15.91 6.27 -3.64
C THR A 261 15.68 7.61 -4.34
N THR A 262 15.57 8.71 -3.60
CA THR A 262 15.33 10.03 -4.19
C THR A 262 16.49 10.46 -5.07
N SER A 263 17.75 10.21 -4.65
CA SER A 263 18.94 10.51 -5.43
C SER A 263 18.99 9.71 -6.72
N LEU A 264 18.77 8.39 -6.66
CA LEU A 264 18.77 7.50 -7.84
C LEU A 264 17.68 7.87 -8.84
N VAL A 265 16.48 8.18 -8.37
CA VAL A 265 15.36 8.54 -9.24
C VAL A 265 15.49 9.95 -9.82
N PHE A 266 16.14 10.87 -9.09
CA PHE A 266 16.41 12.20 -9.58
C PHE A 266 17.51 12.20 -10.65
N ILE A 267 18.64 11.51 -10.40
CA ILE A 267 19.78 11.41 -11.34
C ILE A 267 19.42 10.49 -12.50
N GLY A 268 18.81 9.33 -12.20
CA GLY A 268 18.43 8.33 -13.19
C GLY A 268 17.21 8.75 -13.97
N ARG A 269 17.32 8.87 -15.29
CA ARG A 269 16.17 9.07 -16.20
C ARG A 269 15.59 7.72 -16.61
N PHE A 270 15.27 6.89 -15.62
CA PHE A 270 14.70 5.55 -15.85
C PHE A 270 13.31 5.67 -16.47
N GLY A 271 13.04 4.89 -17.52
CA GLY A 271 11.73 4.86 -18.15
C GLY A 271 10.68 4.11 -17.28
N THR A 272 9.39 4.41 -17.48
CA THR A 272 8.26 3.69 -16.83
C THR A 272 8.32 2.18 -16.98
N LYS A 273 8.91 1.70 -18.07
CA LYS A 273 9.12 0.26 -18.33
C LYS A 273 10.05 -0.38 -17.30
N GLY A 274 11.15 0.29 -16.91
CA GLY A 274 12.05 -0.20 -15.87
C GLY A 274 11.38 -0.26 -14.48
N ALA A 275 10.56 0.73 -14.14
CA ALA A 275 9.79 0.71 -12.91
C ALA A 275 8.79 -0.46 -12.85
N LEU A 276 8.13 -0.78 -13.97
CA LEU A 276 7.20 -1.92 -14.03
C LEU A 276 7.92 -3.27 -13.88
N LEU A 277 9.14 -3.41 -14.42
CA LEU A 277 9.94 -4.62 -14.23
C LEU A 277 10.33 -4.83 -12.77
N LEU A 278 10.71 -3.77 -12.06
CA LEU A 278 11.02 -3.87 -10.64
C LEU A 278 9.78 -4.17 -9.78
N LEU A 279 8.60 -3.68 -10.17
CA LEU A 279 7.33 -4.02 -9.53
C LEU A 279 6.95 -5.50 -9.67
N ALA A 280 7.52 -6.20 -10.66
CA ALA A 280 7.30 -7.64 -10.84
C ALA A 280 8.00 -8.50 -9.77
N LEU A 281 8.98 -7.93 -9.06
CA LEU A 281 9.72 -8.65 -8.05
C LEU A 281 8.95 -8.69 -6.73
N SER A 282 8.70 -9.89 -6.20
CA SER A 282 8.10 -10.03 -4.89
C SER A 282 9.09 -9.72 -3.77
N PRO A 283 8.62 -9.22 -2.60
CA PRO A 283 9.49 -8.93 -1.47
C PRO A 283 10.30 -10.14 -0.99
N VAL A 284 9.71 -11.35 -0.99
CA VAL A 284 10.41 -12.59 -0.60
C VAL A 284 11.49 -12.94 -1.61
N THR A 285 11.20 -12.84 -2.91
CA THR A 285 12.19 -13.10 -3.97
C THR A 285 13.33 -12.10 -3.93
N VAL A 286 13.03 -10.81 -3.73
CA VAL A 286 14.06 -9.76 -3.58
C VAL A 286 14.96 -10.05 -2.39
N SER A 287 14.37 -10.36 -1.23
CA SER A 287 15.15 -10.68 -0.02
C SER A 287 16.02 -11.92 -0.22
N PHE A 288 15.54 -12.92 -0.95
CA PHE A 288 16.31 -14.13 -1.26
C PHE A 288 17.54 -13.82 -2.12
N VAL A 289 17.38 -13.03 -3.20
CA VAL A 289 18.51 -12.65 -4.07
C VAL A 289 19.59 -11.93 -3.28
N TRP A 290 19.20 -10.93 -2.47
CA TRP A 290 20.16 -10.19 -1.65
C TRP A 290 20.80 -11.06 -0.57
N TYR A 291 20.05 -11.99 0.05
CA TYR A 291 20.58 -12.96 1.00
C TYR A 291 21.65 -13.86 0.39
N GLN A 292 21.44 -14.34 -0.83
CA GLN A 292 22.39 -15.22 -1.52
C GLN A 292 23.70 -14.52 -1.86
N TRP A 293 23.66 -13.23 -2.21
CA TRP A 293 24.86 -12.49 -2.61
C TRP A 293 25.63 -11.92 -1.43
N PHE A 294 24.96 -11.44 -0.40
CA PHE A 294 25.58 -10.66 0.67
C PHE A 294 25.29 -11.20 2.08
N GLY A 295 24.53 -12.30 2.19
CA GLY A 295 24.10 -12.84 3.48
C GLY A 295 23.10 -11.98 4.23
N GLN A 296 22.86 -12.27 5.50
CA GLN A 296 22.11 -11.42 6.42
C GLN A 296 22.93 -10.20 6.81
N GLY A 297 22.32 -9.01 6.70
CA GLY A 297 23.00 -7.77 7.09
C GLY A 297 22.33 -6.51 6.56
N TYR A 298 22.79 -5.37 7.02
CA TYR A 298 22.22 -4.08 6.62
C TYR A 298 22.45 -3.73 5.15
N VAL A 299 23.52 -4.23 4.52
CA VAL A 299 23.77 -4.04 3.08
C VAL A 299 22.67 -4.71 2.26
N SER A 300 22.40 -6.00 2.56
CA SER A 300 21.34 -6.76 1.91
C SER A 300 19.98 -6.13 2.16
N LEU A 301 19.72 -5.71 3.39
CA LEU A 301 18.47 -5.07 3.79
C LEU A 301 18.23 -3.76 3.02
N ILE A 302 19.21 -2.85 3.00
CA ILE A 302 19.09 -1.56 2.32
C ILE A 302 18.93 -1.77 0.82
N GLY A 303 19.70 -2.68 0.20
CA GLY A 303 19.59 -3.00 -1.21
C GLY A 303 18.21 -3.56 -1.59
N ALA A 304 17.67 -4.47 -0.79
CA ALA A 304 16.35 -5.05 -1.01
C ALA A 304 15.23 -3.99 -0.83
N LEU A 305 15.29 -3.16 0.21
CA LEU A 305 14.34 -2.08 0.43
C LEU A 305 14.40 -1.01 -0.67
N LEU A 306 15.58 -0.72 -1.21
CA LEU A 306 15.72 0.14 -2.39
C LEU A 306 14.97 -0.44 -3.58
N MET A 307 15.11 -1.74 -3.87
CA MET A 307 14.42 -2.38 -5.00
C MET A 307 12.91 -2.31 -4.89
N THR A 308 12.34 -2.30 -3.69
CA THR A 308 10.88 -2.20 -3.49
C THR A 308 10.35 -0.76 -3.49
N THR A 309 11.17 0.23 -3.08
CA THR A 309 10.76 1.64 -3.04
C THR A 309 10.99 2.37 -4.36
N LEU A 310 12.00 1.96 -5.15
CA LEU A 310 12.34 2.57 -6.44
C LEU A 310 11.18 2.62 -7.45
N PRO A 311 10.39 1.55 -7.70
CA PRO A 311 9.37 1.54 -8.74
C PRO A 311 8.31 2.62 -8.55
N ILE A 312 7.79 2.76 -7.33
CA ILE A 312 6.76 3.75 -7.01
C ILE A 312 7.34 5.16 -7.15
N SER A 313 8.55 5.36 -6.64
CA SER A 313 9.26 6.65 -6.72
C SER A 313 9.56 7.07 -8.16
N MET A 314 9.94 6.10 -9.02
CA MET A 314 10.14 6.34 -10.45
C MET A 314 8.85 6.77 -11.16
N ILE A 315 7.73 6.09 -10.88
CA ILE A 315 6.42 6.42 -11.46
C ILE A 315 6.00 7.83 -11.04
N LEU A 316 6.13 8.17 -9.77
CA LEU A 316 5.75 9.49 -9.24
C LEU A 316 6.57 10.62 -9.89
N ILE A 317 7.91 10.47 -9.94
CA ILE A 317 8.77 11.54 -10.46
C ILE A 317 8.64 11.70 -11.97
N GLN A 318 8.46 10.60 -12.71
CA GLN A 318 8.24 10.68 -14.15
C GLN A 318 6.93 11.35 -14.51
N HIS A 319 5.87 11.03 -13.77
CA HIS A 319 4.58 11.69 -13.95
C HIS A 319 4.70 13.20 -13.73
N ALA A 320 5.36 13.61 -12.64
CA ALA A 320 5.59 15.03 -12.35
C ALA A 320 6.48 15.71 -13.38
N ARG A 321 7.53 15.03 -13.87
CA ARG A 321 8.39 15.55 -14.95
C ARG A 321 7.60 15.79 -16.24
N GLN A 322 6.74 14.87 -16.62
CA GLN A 322 5.93 14.98 -17.85
C GLN A 322 4.85 16.05 -17.73
N GLN A 323 4.24 16.18 -16.55
CA GLN A 323 3.11 17.08 -16.33
C GLN A 323 3.54 18.53 -16.12
N TYR A 324 4.61 18.78 -15.38
CA TYR A 324 4.99 20.12 -14.94
C TYR A 324 6.38 20.53 -15.40
N ALA A 325 7.39 19.69 -15.19
CA ALA A 325 8.76 20.13 -15.32
C ALA A 325 9.20 20.29 -16.78
N LYS A 326 8.71 19.46 -17.71
CA LYS A 326 9.15 19.48 -19.11
C LYS A 326 8.96 20.85 -19.77
N PHE A 327 7.76 21.42 -19.66
CA PHE A 327 7.47 22.72 -20.26
C PHE A 327 8.39 23.82 -19.70
N PHE A 328 8.52 23.92 -18.38
CA PHE A 328 9.34 24.95 -17.75
C PHE A 328 10.84 24.78 -18.01
N LEU A 329 11.34 23.53 -18.06
CA LEU A 329 12.74 23.26 -18.37
C LEU A 329 13.08 23.53 -19.84
N ASP A 330 12.19 23.24 -20.77
CA ASP A 330 12.37 23.56 -22.18
C ASP A 330 12.35 25.08 -22.39
N THR A 331 11.44 25.81 -21.72
CA THR A 331 11.42 27.28 -21.75
C THR A 331 12.68 27.89 -21.13
N ALA A 332 13.14 27.39 -19.98
CA ALA A 332 14.37 27.87 -19.35
C ALA A 332 15.59 27.63 -20.25
N ARG A 333 15.60 26.50 -21.00
CA ARG A 333 16.66 26.21 -21.97
C ARG A 333 16.67 27.20 -23.14
N LEU A 334 15.49 27.55 -23.65
CA LEU A 334 15.34 28.55 -24.72
C LEU A 334 15.76 29.95 -24.25
N LEU A 335 15.57 30.27 -22.97
CA LEU A 335 16.01 31.53 -22.36
C LEU A 335 17.50 31.55 -21.96
N GLY A 336 18.27 30.50 -22.33
CA GLY A 336 19.70 30.46 -22.07
C GLY A 336 20.12 30.08 -20.66
N ALA A 337 19.21 29.49 -19.85
CA ALA A 337 19.54 29.07 -18.50
C ALA A 337 20.67 28.05 -18.47
N SER A 338 21.65 28.25 -17.59
CA SER A 338 22.77 27.36 -17.37
C SER A 338 22.31 26.00 -16.83
N TRP A 339 23.18 24.98 -16.91
CA TRP A 339 22.88 23.65 -16.42
C TRP A 339 22.48 23.63 -14.93
N TRP A 340 23.20 24.40 -14.12
CA TRP A 340 22.89 24.53 -12.67
C TRP A 340 21.54 25.19 -12.41
N GLN A 341 21.20 26.24 -13.15
CA GLN A 341 19.89 26.92 -13.04
C GLN A 341 18.74 25.96 -13.40
N ARG A 342 18.94 25.11 -14.40
CA ARG A 342 17.92 24.10 -14.80
C ARG A 342 17.76 23.01 -13.75
N ILE A 343 18.85 22.54 -13.12
CA ILE A 343 18.76 21.58 -12.01
C ILE A 343 18.01 22.20 -10.83
N LEU A 344 18.37 23.44 -10.46
CA LEU A 344 17.72 24.12 -9.33
C LEU A 344 16.22 24.31 -9.61
N LEU A 345 15.86 24.72 -10.82
CA LEU A 345 14.47 24.83 -11.24
C LEU A 345 13.74 23.46 -11.19
N GLU A 346 14.38 22.40 -11.67
CA GLU A 346 13.82 21.05 -11.63
C GLU A 346 13.57 20.59 -10.19
N VAL A 347 14.51 20.81 -9.27
CA VAL A 347 14.36 20.51 -7.83
C VAL A 347 13.17 21.27 -7.24
N GLN A 348 13.05 22.57 -7.54
CA GLN A 348 11.93 23.38 -7.05
C GLN A 348 10.58 22.89 -7.58
N LEU A 349 10.48 22.59 -8.86
CA LEU A 349 9.25 22.10 -9.50
C LEU A 349 8.86 20.70 -9.00
N LEU A 350 9.84 19.84 -8.71
CA LEU A 350 9.61 18.46 -8.24
C LEU A 350 9.52 18.35 -6.71
N GLN A 351 9.75 19.43 -5.96
CA GLN A 351 9.70 19.42 -4.49
C GLN A 351 8.43 18.79 -3.90
N PRO A 352 7.20 19.06 -4.40
CA PRO A 352 5.99 18.42 -3.89
C PRO A 352 6.01 16.90 -4.10
N THR A 353 6.51 16.46 -5.26
CA THR A 353 6.63 15.03 -5.59
C THR A 353 7.70 14.35 -4.76
N MET A 354 8.83 15.01 -4.52
CA MET A 354 9.88 14.49 -3.63
C MET A 354 9.37 14.30 -2.20
N ARG A 355 8.55 15.22 -1.68
CA ARG A 355 7.89 15.03 -0.37
C ARG A 355 6.96 13.80 -0.37
N GLN A 356 6.22 13.58 -1.45
CA GLN A 356 5.39 12.38 -1.57
C GLN A 356 6.25 11.11 -1.57
N ILE A 357 7.39 11.09 -2.27
CA ILE A 357 8.33 9.97 -2.26
C ILE A 357 8.88 9.71 -0.85
N VAL A 358 9.24 10.77 -0.11
CA VAL A 358 9.71 10.66 1.27
C VAL A 358 8.64 10.01 2.16
N VAL A 359 7.39 10.44 2.06
CA VAL A 359 6.31 9.92 2.89
C VAL A 359 5.94 8.49 2.49
N PHE A 360 5.66 8.23 1.21
CA PHE A 360 5.29 6.89 0.76
C PHE A 360 6.44 5.88 0.92
N GLY A 361 7.65 6.26 0.53
CA GLY A 361 8.83 5.42 0.72
C GLY A 361 9.11 5.15 2.19
N GLY A 362 8.97 6.17 3.05
CA GLY A 362 9.13 6.02 4.50
C GLY A 362 8.11 5.08 5.12
N ILE A 363 6.82 5.20 4.74
CA ILE A 363 5.76 4.30 5.20
C ILE A 363 6.06 2.86 4.77
N LEU A 364 6.50 2.66 3.52
CA LEU A 364 6.85 1.34 3.01
C LEU A 364 8.03 0.71 3.77
N VAL A 365 9.09 1.48 4.04
CA VAL A 365 10.28 0.99 4.75
C VAL A 365 10.00 0.73 6.22
N ILE A 366 9.35 1.68 6.92
CA ILE A 366 9.01 1.53 8.35
C ILE A 366 8.01 0.39 8.55
N GLY A 367 7.05 0.25 7.64
CA GLY A 367 5.99 -0.76 7.69
C GLY A 367 6.41 -2.13 7.16
N ASP A 368 7.60 -2.25 6.55
CA ASP A 368 8.03 -3.53 6.01
C ASP A 368 8.39 -4.53 7.12
N ALA A 369 7.74 -5.68 7.07
CA ALA A 369 8.04 -6.80 7.93
C ALA A 369 8.64 -7.97 7.15
N THR A 370 8.46 -8.04 5.84
CA THR A 370 8.84 -9.18 5.00
C THR A 370 10.35 -9.20 4.78
N ILE A 371 10.88 -8.16 4.15
CA ILE A 371 12.31 -8.01 3.85
C ILE A 371 13.09 -7.84 5.17
N SER A 372 12.54 -7.03 6.06
CA SER A 372 13.18 -6.73 7.34
C SER A 372 13.34 -7.97 8.22
N SER A 373 12.34 -8.87 8.32
CA SER A 373 12.49 -10.11 9.10
C SER A 373 13.43 -11.13 8.46
N ALA A 374 13.56 -11.10 7.13
CA ALA A 374 14.42 -12.02 6.40
C ALA A 374 15.92 -11.61 6.45
N LEU A 375 16.21 -10.33 6.34
CA LEU A 375 17.56 -9.81 6.13
C LEU A 375 18.20 -9.10 7.32
N THR A 376 17.40 -8.66 8.31
CA THR A 376 17.93 -7.99 9.48
C THR A 376 18.67 -8.97 10.40
N PRO A 377 19.87 -8.66 10.89
CA PRO A 377 20.57 -9.48 11.87
C PRO A 377 19.73 -9.72 13.13
N THR A 378 19.65 -10.96 13.59
CA THR A 378 18.82 -11.33 14.76
C THR A 378 19.21 -10.58 16.04
N ALA A 379 20.51 -10.28 16.20
CA ALA A 379 21.01 -9.51 17.35
C ALA A 379 20.62 -8.02 17.31
N GLN A 380 20.27 -7.49 16.14
CA GLN A 380 20.00 -6.08 15.93
C GLN A 380 18.77 -5.85 15.04
N PRO A 381 17.58 -6.31 15.43
CA PRO A 381 16.38 -6.22 14.60
C PRO A 381 15.94 -4.77 14.41
N LEU A 382 15.24 -4.49 13.30
CA LEU A 382 14.45 -3.28 13.13
C LEU A 382 13.19 -3.32 13.98
N ALA A 383 12.51 -2.18 14.13
CA ALA A 383 11.34 -2.05 15.01
C ALA A 383 10.19 -3.00 14.61
N MET A 384 9.90 -3.14 13.31
CA MET A 384 8.80 -4.00 12.85
C MET A 384 9.07 -5.49 13.08
N PRO A 385 10.21 -6.08 12.67
CA PRO A 385 10.57 -7.45 13.05
C PRO A 385 10.61 -7.67 14.57
N TYR A 386 11.10 -6.70 15.34
CA TYR A 386 11.12 -6.79 16.80
C TYR A 386 9.73 -6.88 17.40
N ALA A 387 8.81 -6.02 16.95
CA ALA A 387 7.42 -6.06 17.39
C ALA A 387 6.71 -7.38 17.01
N THR A 388 6.97 -7.92 15.81
CA THR A 388 6.43 -9.22 15.38
C THR A 388 6.97 -10.36 16.21
N GLN A 389 8.25 -10.34 16.58
CA GLN A 389 8.87 -11.32 17.45
C GLN A 389 8.28 -11.31 18.86
N LEU A 390 8.01 -10.11 19.43
CA LEU A 390 7.34 -9.99 20.72
C LEU A 390 5.94 -10.60 20.70
N ILE A 391 5.16 -10.36 19.66
CA ILE A 391 3.82 -10.94 19.49
C ILE A 391 3.92 -12.45 19.33
N GLY A 392 4.84 -12.94 18.51
CA GLY A 392 5.09 -14.38 18.29
C GLY A 392 5.55 -15.12 19.54
N SER A 393 6.20 -14.43 20.50
CA SER A 393 6.62 -14.97 21.79
C SER A 393 5.55 -14.82 22.91
N TYR A 394 4.29 -14.66 22.53
CA TYR A 394 3.14 -14.49 23.45
C TYR A 394 3.19 -13.26 24.34
N ARG A 395 4.07 -12.30 24.09
CA ARG A 395 4.12 -11.00 24.77
C ARG A 395 3.24 -9.96 24.05
N PHE A 396 1.95 -10.26 23.96
CA PHE A 396 1.00 -9.46 23.18
C PHE A 396 0.92 -8.01 23.67
N GLY A 397 0.92 -7.74 24.98
CA GLY A 397 0.88 -6.39 25.54
C GLY A 397 2.04 -5.53 25.06
N VAL A 398 3.28 -5.99 25.30
CA VAL A 398 4.51 -5.28 24.90
C VAL A 398 4.60 -5.13 23.36
N GLY A 399 4.29 -6.21 22.61
CA GLY A 399 4.34 -6.20 21.15
C GLY A 399 3.32 -5.25 20.51
N SER A 400 2.11 -5.17 21.06
CA SER A 400 1.08 -4.26 20.56
C SER A 400 1.39 -2.78 20.88
N LEU A 401 2.01 -2.49 22.02
CA LEU A 401 2.54 -1.15 22.33
C LEU A 401 3.66 -0.75 21.36
N ALA A 402 4.55 -1.69 21.02
CA ALA A 402 5.58 -1.46 20.01
C ALA A 402 4.96 -1.12 18.64
N LEU A 403 3.95 -1.85 18.21
CA LEU A 403 3.22 -1.55 16.96
C LEU A 403 2.52 -0.19 17.01
N LEU A 404 1.96 0.19 18.16
CA LEU A 404 1.36 1.52 18.33
C LEU A 404 2.41 2.62 18.18
N ALA A 405 3.60 2.46 18.76
CA ALA A 405 4.69 3.41 18.61
C ALA A 405 5.14 3.55 17.15
N ILE A 406 5.23 2.44 16.41
CA ILE A 406 5.54 2.44 14.96
C ILE A 406 4.42 3.16 14.17
N LEU A 407 3.15 2.92 14.50
CA LEU A 407 2.03 3.63 13.87
C LEU A 407 2.09 5.14 14.12
N LEU A 408 2.39 5.56 15.34
CA LEU A 408 2.57 6.98 15.65
C LEU A 408 3.70 7.60 14.82
N LEU A 409 4.81 6.89 14.64
CA LEU A 409 5.90 7.33 13.77
C LEU A 409 5.45 7.49 12.30
N ILE A 410 4.66 6.55 11.78
CA ILE A 410 4.10 6.62 10.43
C ILE A 410 3.13 7.80 10.28
N ILE A 411 2.27 8.03 11.26
CA ILE A 411 1.34 9.17 11.28
C ILE A 411 2.13 10.48 11.31
N LEU A 412 3.14 10.58 12.15
CA LEU A 412 4.00 11.76 12.23
C LEU A 412 4.71 12.03 10.89
N LEU A 413 5.22 11.00 10.23
CA LEU A 413 5.80 11.12 8.89
C LEU A 413 4.77 11.59 7.86
N SER A 414 3.53 11.10 7.93
CA SER A 414 2.46 11.48 7.01
C SER A 414 2.03 12.94 7.16
N THR A 415 2.02 13.48 8.38
CA THR A 415 1.68 14.90 8.64
C THR A 415 2.69 15.86 8.01
N PHE A 416 3.95 15.44 7.87
CA PHE A 416 4.99 16.24 7.21
C PHE A 416 4.65 16.57 5.74
N SER A 417 3.89 15.71 5.05
CA SER A 417 3.42 15.96 3.69
C SER A 417 2.35 17.07 3.60
N TYR A 418 1.54 17.24 4.66
CA TYR A 418 0.41 18.17 4.67
C TYR A 418 0.77 19.58 5.17
N ALA A 419 1.84 19.70 5.97
CA ALA A 419 2.17 20.92 6.72
C ALA A 419 2.55 22.15 5.89
N ARG A 420 2.63 22.06 4.55
CA ARG A 420 2.90 23.21 3.66
C ARG A 420 2.21 23.02 2.30
N ARG A 421 0.89 23.08 2.26
CA ARG A 421 0.18 23.54 1.05
C ARG A 421 0.01 25.03 1.20
N PRO A 422 0.60 25.86 0.32
CA PRO A 422 0.30 27.28 0.27
C PRO A 422 -1.15 27.50 -0.14
#